data_08a1a21eb2c953a4734f55ce680a3283
#
_entry.id   08a1a21eb2c953a4734f55ce680a3283
#
_cell.length_a   1.000
_cell.length_b   1.000
_cell.length_c   1.000
_cell.angle_alpha   90.00
_cell.angle_beta   90.00
_cell.angle_gamma   90.00
#
_symmetry.space_group_name_H-M   'P 1'
#
loop_
_entity.id
_entity.type
_entity.pdbx_description
1 polymer ?
#
loop_
_entity_poly.entity_id
_entity_poly.type
_entity_poly.pdbx_seq_one_letter_code
_entity_poly.pdbx_strand_id
1 'polypeptide(L)'
;MTDKEHLTGLNIEQIRRDFPVLKRTVGNDKPLVYLDNAATSQTPVQVIAEITRFYRDHNANIHRGVHTLSVESTELYEGARNTIAEFLGAPSASECIFTR
;
A
#
# COMPACT_ATOMS: atom_id res chain seq x y z
N MET A 1 3.76 11.62 31.05
CA MET A 1 4.36 10.88 29.92
C MET A 1 3.98 9.44 30.01
N THR A 2 3.21 9.02 29.09
CA THR A 2 2.56 7.73 29.14
C THR A 2 3.47 6.65 28.56
N ASP A 3 3.49 5.50 29.19
CA ASP A 3 4.21 4.30 28.80
C ASP A 3 3.98 3.83 27.35
N LYS A 4 3.18 4.56 26.58
CA LYS A 4 2.85 4.24 25.18
C LYS A 4 4.01 4.48 24.21
N GLU A 5 4.95 5.37 24.53
CA GLU A 5 6.08 5.67 23.66
C GLU A 5 7.22 4.64 23.78
N HIS A 6 7.27 3.91 24.89
CA HIS A 6 8.32 2.91 25.12
C HIS A 6 8.04 1.51 24.54
N LEU A 7 6.80 1.23 24.14
CA LEU A 7 6.41 -0.14 23.79
C LEU A 7 6.60 -0.52 22.32
N THR A 8 6.78 0.44 21.39
CA THR A 8 6.80 0.07 19.95
C THR A 8 7.83 0.81 19.10
N GLY A 9 8.40 1.90 19.53
CA GLY A 9 9.20 2.77 18.65
C GLY A 9 8.41 3.36 17.47
N LEU A 10 7.10 3.12 17.40
CA LEU A 10 6.22 3.58 16.34
C LEU A 10 5.52 4.87 16.74
N ASN A 11 5.55 5.86 15.85
CA ASN A 11 4.75 7.07 16.01
C ASN A 11 3.32 6.82 15.48
N ILE A 12 2.43 6.42 16.35
CA ILE A 12 1.04 6.06 16.00
C ILE A 12 0.29 7.22 15.36
N GLU A 13 0.47 8.43 15.86
CA GLU A 13 -0.20 9.62 15.30
C GLU A 13 0.24 9.89 13.87
N GLN A 14 1.52 9.73 13.58
CA GLN A 14 2.05 9.88 12.22
C GLN A 14 1.51 8.78 11.29
N ILE A 15 1.51 7.53 11.73
CA ILE A 15 0.96 6.41 10.97
C ILE A 15 -0.52 6.63 10.67
N ARG A 16 -1.31 7.07 11.65
CA ARG A 16 -2.74 7.33 11.44
C ARG A 16 -3.01 8.42 10.41
N ARG A 17 -2.13 9.39 10.27
CA ARG A 17 -2.27 10.46 9.25
C ARG A 17 -2.20 9.93 7.82
N ASP A 18 -1.54 8.81 7.61
CA ASP A 18 -1.43 8.19 6.29
C ASP A 18 -2.74 7.54 5.81
N PHE A 19 -3.72 7.37 6.70
CA PHE A 19 -5.00 6.74 6.38
C PHE A 19 -6.13 7.78 6.32
N PRO A 20 -6.50 8.24 5.11
CA PRO A 20 -7.48 9.33 4.96
C PRO A 20 -8.84 9.05 5.61
N VAL A 21 -9.28 7.80 5.57
CA VAL A 21 -10.59 7.40 6.13
C VAL A 21 -10.68 7.66 7.63
N LEU A 22 -9.57 7.59 8.37
CA LEU A 22 -9.55 7.81 9.80
C LEU A 22 -9.83 9.26 10.22
N LYS A 23 -9.81 10.20 9.25
CA LYS A 23 -10.15 11.60 9.48
C LYS A 23 -11.65 11.87 9.40
N ARG A 24 -12.44 10.88 9.00
CA ARG A 24 -13.89 11.03 8.88
C ARG A 24 -14.56 11.13 10.24
N THR A 25 -15.67 11.85 10.26
CA THR A 25 -16.64 11.80 11.33
C THR A 25 -17.85 10.99 10.90
N VAL A 26 -18.58 10.46 11.86
CA VAL A 26 -19.79 9.64 11.66
C VAL A 26 -20.90 10.11 12.62
N GLY A 27 -22.15 9.92 12.20
CA GLY A 27 -23.30 10.34 13.01
C GLY A 27 -23.28 11.84 13.30
N ASN A 28 -23.38 12.22 14.57
CA ASN A 28 -23.37 13.61 15.02
C ASN A 28 -21.93 14.12 15.23
N ASP A 29 -21.12 14.18 14.16
CA ASP A 29 -19.74 14.66 14.18
C ASP A 29 -18.81 13.89 15.15
N LYS A 30 -19.10 12.63 15.39
CA LYS A 30 -18.25 11.77 16.21
C LYS A 30 -17.06 11.27 15.41
N PRO A 31 -15.86 11.17 15.99
CA PRO A 31 -14.73 10.56 15.33
C PRO A 31 -15.03 9.11 14.91
N LEU A 32 -14.57 8.72 13.72
CA LEU A 32 -14.65 7.33 13.28
C LEU A 32 -13.76 6.45 14.17
N VAL A 33 -14.34 5.39 14.71
CA VAL A 33 -13.62 4.26 15.31
C VAL A 33 -13.84 3.05 14.43
N TYR A 34 -12.78 2.55 13.79
CA TYR A 34 -12.84 1.44 12.86
C TYR A 34 -12.11 0.22 13.45
N LEU A 35 -12.84 -0.85 13.71
CA LEU A 35 -12.34 -2.06 14.38
C LEU A 35 -12.54 -3.33 13.56
N ASP A 36 -12.84 -3.20 12.27
CA ASP A 36 -13.18 -4.33 11.39
C ASP A 36 -12.06 -4.65 10.39
N ASN A 37 -10.80 -4.51 10.82
CA ASN A 37 -9.64 -4.78 9.95
C ASN A 37 -9.51 -6.26 9.55
N ALA A 38 -10.13 -7.17 10.27
CA ALA A 38 -10.16 -8.58 9.91
C ALA A 38 -10.94 -8.82 8.60
N ALA A 39 -11.98 -8.03 8.34
CA ALA A 39 -12.73 -8.07 7.09
C ALA A 39 -12.07 -7.22 6.01
N THR A 40 -11.70 -5.99 6.33
CA THR A 40 -11.11 -5.04 5.38
C THR A 40 -10.12 -4.13 6.08
N SER A 41 -8.87 -4.17 5.69
CA SER A 41 -7.87 -3.20 6.13
C SER A 41 -8.05 -1.89 5.37
N GLN A 42 -7.85 -0.77 6.05
CA GLN A 42 -7.88 0.53 5.40
C GLN A 42 -6.64 0.74 4.52
N THR A 43 -6.76 1.62 3.53
CA THR A 43 -5.73 1.85 2.53
C THR A 43 -5.00 3.16 2.81
N PRO A 44 -3.67 3.15 2.92
CA PRO A 44 -2.90 4.36 3.14
C PRO A 44 -2.80 5.21 1.87
N VAL A 45 -2.56 6.50 2.07
CA VAL A 45 -2.48 7.48 0.97
C VAL A 45 -1.42 7.13 -0.06
N GLN A 46 -0.31 6.52 0.33
CA GLN A 46 0.75 6.10 -0.57
C GLN A 46 0.26 5.05 -1.58
N VAL A 47 -0.54 4.09 -1.13
CA VAL A 47 -1.13 3.08 -2.00
C VAL A 47 -2.19 3.68 -2.93
N ILE A 48 -3.05 4.55 -2.40
CA ILE A 48 -4.07 5.26 -3.20
C ILE A 48 -3.40 6.08 -4.31
N ALA A 49 -2.36 6.81 -3.97
CA ALA A 49 -1.62 7.64 -4.91
C ALA A 49 -0.94 6.80 -6.00
N GLU A 50 -0.36 5.66 -5.65
CA GLU A 50 0.30 4.77 -6.61
C GLU A 50 -0.69 4.13 -7.58
N ILE A 51 -1.83 3.67 -7.10
CA ILE A 51 -2.90 3.14 -7.96
C ILE A 51 -3.39 4.23 -8.92
N THR A 52 -3.61 5.44 -8.42
CA THR A 52 -4.04 6.58 -9.22
C THR A 52 -2.99 6.91 -10.29
N ARG A 53 -1.72 6.97 -9.92
CA ARG A 53 -0.61 7.24 -10.84
C ARG A 53 -0.53 6.18 -11.93
N PHE A 54 -0.67 4.91 -11.57
CA PHE A 54 -0.64 3.82 -12.54
C PHE A 54 -1.73 3.97 -13.60
N TYR A 55 -2.97 4.16 -13.17
CA TYR A 55 -4.08 4.30 -14.12
C TYR A 55 -4.01 5.56 -14.97
N ARG A 56 -3.48 6.64 -14.45
CA ARG A 56 -3.34 7.90 -15.20
C ARG A 56 -2.22 7.89 -16.22
N ASP A 57 -1.10 7.24 -15.89
CA ASP A 57 0.16 7.46 -16.61
C ASP A 57 0.73 6.20 -17.27
N HIS A 58 0.36 5.00 -16.82
CA HIS A 58 1.04 3.77 -17.22
C HIS A 58 0.12 2.64 -17.71
N ASN A 59 -1.16 2.71 -17.47
CA ASN A 59 -2.12 1.61 -17.61
C ASN A 59 -1.98 0.82 -18.92
N ALA A 60 -1.32 -0.33 -18.87
CA ALA A 60 -1.10 -1.22 -20.00
C ALA A 60 -0.88 -2.67 -19.53
N ASN A 61 -0.95 -3.60 -20.46
CA ASN A 61 -0.63 -5.00 -20.18
C ASN A 61 0.86 -5.16 -19.90
N ILE A 62 1.17 -6.04 -18.96
CA ILE A 62 2.55 -6.41 -18.62
C ILE A 62 3.04 -7.56 -19.51
N HIS A 63 4.36 -7.66 -19.71
CA HIS A 63 5.11 -8.74 -20.33
C HIS A 63 4.77 -9.06 -21.82
N ARG A 64 3.80 -8.39 -22.44
CA ARG A 64 3.35 -8.73 -23.80
C ARG A 64 3.57 -7.66 -24.83
N GLY A 65 3.66 -6.40 -24.40
CA GLY A 65 3.84 -5.29 -25.31
C GLY A 65 5.28 -4.85 -25.44
N VAL A 66 5.59 -4.22 -26.57
CA VAL A 66 6.90 -3.58 -26.83
C VAL A 66 6.80 -2.07 -26.83
N HIS A 67 5.60 -1.52 -26.66
CA HIS A 67 5.39 -0.08 -26.56
C HIS A 67 5.73 0.44 -25.15
N THR A 68 5.98 1.75 -25.06
CA THR A 68 6.44 2.41 -23.83
C THR A 68 5.62 2.08 -22.60
N LEU A 69 4.30 2.20 -22.68
CA LEU A 69 3.41 1.94 -21.52
C LEU A 69 3.50 0.49 -21.01
N SER A 70 3.63 -0.47 -21.92
CA SER A 70 3.78 -1.88 -21.54
C SER A 70 5.13 -2.14 -20.87
N VAL A 71 6.20 -1.54 -21.36
CA VAL A 71 7.54 -1.63 -20.75
C VAL A 71 7.50 -1.04 -19.34
N GLU A 72 6.99 0.16 -19.19
CA GLU A 72 6.88 0.84 -17.89
C GLU A 72 6.02 0.04 -16.89
N SER A 73 4.88 -0.49 -17.35
CA SER A 73 4.01 -1.32 -16.51
C SER A 73 4.69 -2.60 -16.07
N THR A 74 5.49 -3.22 -16.94
CA THR A 74 6.28 -4.40 -16.61
C THR A 74 7.36 -4.08 -15.58
N GLU A 75 8.06 -2.97 -15.74
CA GLU A 75 9.07 -2.51 -14.77
C GLU A 75 8.47 -2.27 -13.39
N LEU A 76 7.31 -1.64 -13.33
CA LEU A 76 6.61 -1.40 -12.07
C LEU A 76 6.18 -2.72 -11.41
N TYR A 77 5.66 -3.66 -12.17
CA TYR A 77 5.23 -4.97 -11.69
C TYR A 77 6.42 -5.80 -11.15
N GLU A 78 7.49 -5.88 -11.92
CA GLU A 78 8.69 -6.62 -11.50
C GLU A 78 9.42 -5.91 -10.36
N GLY A 79 9.42 -4.58 -10.32
CA GLY A 79 9.93 -3.79 -9.21
C GLY A 79 9.18 -4.09 -7.90
N ALA A 80 7.86 -4.19 -7.96
CA ALA A 80 7.04 -4.58 -6.81
C ALA A 80 7.39 -6.00 -6.33
N ARG A 81 7.60 -6.95 -7.25
CA ARG A 81 8.03 -8.31 -6.92
C ARG A 81 9.36 -8.31 -6.16
N ASN A 82 10.33 -7.55 -6.63
CA ASN A 82 11.64 -7.41 -5.98
C ASN A 82 11.50 -6.84 -4.56
N THR A 83 10.71 -5.78 -4.40
CA THR A 83 10.46 -5.17 -3.08
C THR A 83 9.84 -6.16 -2.09
N ILE A 84 8.88 -6.95 -2.55
CA ILE A 84 8.23 -7.97 -1.71
C ILE A 84 9.22 -9.08 -1.35
N ALA A 85 10.03 -9.53 -2.31
CA ALA A 85 11.04 -10.55 -2.06
C ALA A 85 12.05 -10.09 -1.00
N GLU A 86 12.53 -8.87 -1.09
CA GLU A 86 13.43 -8.29 -0.09
C GLU A 86 12.77 -8.21 1.29
N PHE A 87 11.54 -7.73 1.37
CA PHE A 87 10.79 -7.62 2.62
C PHE A 87 10.60 -8.97 3.30
N LEU A 88 10.34 -10.02 2.52
CA LEU A 88 10.14 -11.39 3.03
C LEU A 88 11.46 -12.14 3.27
N GLY A 89 12.59 -11.58 2.88
CA GLY A 89 13.88 -12.26 2.95
C GLY A 89 14.01 -13.41 1.97
N ALA A 90 13.30 -13.39 0.86
CA ALA A 90 13.40 -14.40 -0.17
C ALA A 90 14.73 -14.30 -0.91
N PRO A 91 15.43 -15.42 -1.19
CA PRO A 91 16.72 -15.42 -1.91
C PRO A 91 16.61 -14.87 -3.35
N SER A 92 15.46 -15.00 -3.98
CA SER A 92 15.22 -14.55 -5.34
C SER A 92 13.78 -14.05 -5.51
N ALA A 93 13.61 -13.03 -6.33
CA ALA A 93 12.28 -12.54 -6.72
C ALA A 93 11.43 -13.60 -7.44
N SER A 94 12.08 -14.59 -8.08
CA SER A 94 11.39 -15.70 -8.74
C SER A 94 10.62 -16.62 -7.79
N GLU A 95 10.91 -16.53 -6.48
CA GLU A 95 10.18 -17.26 -5.45
C GLU A 95 8.88 -16.58 -5.03
N CYS A 96 8.65 -15.34 -5.47
CA CYS A 96 7.45 -14.58 -5.18
C CYS A 96 6.50 -14.63 -6.37
N ILE A 97 5.33 -15.22 -6.16
CA ILE A 97 4.31 -15.38 -7.20
C ILE A 97 3.08 -14.56 -6.78
N PHE A 98 2.65 -13.63 -7.63
CA PHE A 98 1.40 -12.91 -7.42
C PHE A 98 0.22 -13.80 -7.77
N THR A 99 -0.73 -13.91 -6.86
CA THR A 99 -1.96 -14.70 -7.04
C THR A 99 -3.20 -13.83 -6.77
N ARG A 100 -4.33 -14.35 -7.14
CA ARG A 100 -5.64 -13.76 -6.78
C ARG A 100 -6.04 -14.15 -5.38
#